data_17fbdc05f2065aa5923362048e293bca
#
_entry.id   17fbdc05f2065aa5923362048e293bca
#
_cell.length_a   1.000
_cell.length_b   1.000
_cell.length_c   1.000
_cell.angle_alpha   90.00
_cell.angle_beta   90.00
_cell.angle_gamma   90.00
#
_symmetry.space_group_name_H-M   'P 1'
#
loop_
_entity.id
_entity.type
_entity.pdbx_description
1 polymer ?
#
loop_
_entity_poly.entity_id
_entity_poly.type
_entity_poly.pdbx_seq_one_letter_code
_entity_poly.pdbx_strand_id
1 'polypeptide(L)'
;MQQALVLARAAGDQGEVPVGAVLVAEDGALLAESGNASIATNDPTGHAEICVLRAAGRKLGNYRLPGSTLYVTLEPCPMCAGALVHARIARIVFGAADPRAGACGSVFDLVPVSYTHLRAHETEADLGC
;
A
#
# COMPACT_ATOMS: atom_id res chain seq x y z
N MET A 1 4.46 -1.77 9.70
CA MET A 1 4.91 -0.49 9.07
C MET A 1 6.42 -0.38 8.91
N GLN A 2 7.21 -0.86 9.87
CA GLN A 2 8.68 -0.80 9.70
C GLN A 2 9.17 -1.57 8.49
N GLN A 3 8.61 -2.74 8.22
CA GLN A 3 8.97 -3.51 7.04
C GLN A 3 8.61 -2.77 5.75
N ALA A 4 7.49 -2.07 5.74
CA ALA A 4 7.11 -1.25 4.59
C ALA A 4 8.12 -0.12 4.36
N LEU A 5 8.65 0.48 5.44
CA LEU A 5 9.69 1.50 5.34
C LEU A 5 10.99 0.96 4.77
N VAL A 6 11.38 -0.24 5.17
CA VAL A 6 12.57 -0.92 4.62
C VAL A 6 12.41 -1.11 3.11
N LEU A 7 11.24 -1.57 2.69
CA LEU A 7 10.94 -1.77 1.27
C LEU A 7 10.92 -0.44 0.49
N ALA A 8 10.42 0.63 1.11
CA ALA A 8 10.43 1.95 0.49
C ALA A 8 11.86 2.44 0.25
N ARG A 9 12.73 2.29 1.23
CA ARG A 9 14.14 2.68 1.09
C ARG A 9 14.84 1.87 0.01
N ALA A 10 14.60 0.56 -0.01
CA ALA A 10 15.18 -0.32 -1.03
C ALA A 10 14.71 0.07 -2.43
N ALA A 11 13.44 0.41 -2.60
CA ALA A 11 12.92 0.89 -3.89
C ALA A 11 13.60 2.20 -4.29
N GLY A 12 13.72 3.14 -3.38
CA GLY A 12 14.40 4.42 -3.64
C GLY A 12 15.85 4.22 -4.05
N ASP A 13 16.56 3.28 -3.43
CA ASP A 13 17.94 2.96 -3.77
C ASP A 13 18.08 2.41 -5.19
N GLN A 14 17.01 1.85 -5.73
CA GLN A 14 16.96 1.33 -7.10
C GLN A 14 16.42 2.35 -8.11
N GLY A 15 16.20 3.58 -7.69
CA GLY A 15 15.70 4.64 -8.57
C GLY A 15 14.18 4.69 -8.69
N GLU A 16 13.46 3.87 -7.95
CA GLU A 16 11.99 3.92 -7.91
C GLU A 16 11.51 4.99 -6.95
N VAL A 17 10.24 5.35 -7.05
CA VAL A 17 9.60 6.18 -6.03
C VAL A 17 9.65 5.39 -4.70
N PRO A 18 10.10 6.00 -3.60
CA PRO A 18 10.34 5.26 -2.35
C PRO A 18 9.04 4.99 -1.58
N VAL A 19 8.25 4.07 -2.08
CA VAL A 19 7.03 3.59 -1.43
C VAL A 19 7.15 2.09 -1.22
N GLY A 20 6.78 1.63 -0.03
CA GLY A 20 6.75 0.22 0.32
C GLY A 20 5.40 -0.17 0.88
N ALA A 21 5.00 -1.42 0.65
CA ALA A 21 3.73 -1.95 1.11
C ALA A 21 3.86 -3.38 1.60
N VAL A 22 3.11 -3.70 2.65
CA VAL A 22 3.05 -5.03 3.25
C VAL A 22 1.57 -5.37 3.48
N LEU A 23 1.17 -6.55 3.02
CA LEU A 23 -0.19 -7.04 3.21
C LEU A 23 -0.18 -8.23 4.15
N VAL A 24 -0.99 -8.17 5.20
CA VAL A 24 -1.12 -9.26 6.17
C VAL A 24 -2.54 -9.77 6.21
N ALA A 25 -2.68 -11.07 6.45
CA ALA A 25 -3.97 -11.71 6.62
C ALA A 25 -4.58 -11.36 7.98
N GLU A 26 -5.85 -11.72 8.16
CA GLU A 26 -6.57 -11.47 9.42
C GLU A 26 -5.87 -12.09 10.62
N ASP A 27 -5.22 -13.24 10.44
CA ASP A 27 -4.46 -13.92 11.50
C ASP A 27 -3.05 -13.38 11.70
N GLY A 28 -2.66 -12.35 10.94
CA GLY A 28 -1.34 -11.73 11.02
C GLY A 28 -0.30 -12.34 10.11
N ALA A 29 -0.64 -13.36 9.34
CA ALA A 29 0.31 -13.98 8.41
C ALA A 29 0.65 -13.02 7.26
N LEU A 30 1.93 -12.97 6.88
CA LEU A 30 2.38 -12.17 5.74
C LEU A 30 1.86 -12.77 4.44
N LEU A 31 1.09 -12.00 3.67
CA LEU A 31 0.58 -12.42 2.37
C LEU A 31 1.50 -11.99 1.23
N ALA A 32 1.97 -10.77 1.27
CA ALA A 32 2.87 -10.23 0.25
C ALA A 32 3.51 -8.94 0.72
N GLU A 33 4.65 -8.60 0.11
CA GLU A 33 5.32 -7.33 0.36
C GLU A 33 6.04 -6.88 -0.90
N SER A 34 6.14 -5.57 -1.12
CA SER A 34 6.83 -5.02 -2.28
C SER A 34 7.13 -3.55 -2.07
N GLY A 35 8.19 -3.07 -2.72
CA GLY A 35 8.36 -1.66 -3.00
C GLY A 35 7.79 -1.32 -4.37
N ASN A 36 7.77 -0.03 -4.71
CA ASN A 36 7.44 0.42 -6.07
C ASN A 36 8.37 -0.26 -7.07
N ALA A 37 7.83 -0.66 -8.20
CA ALA A 37 8.59 -1.40 -9.21
C ALA A 37 8.20 -0.98 -10.65
N SER A 38 7.69 0.22 -10.85
CA SER A 38 7.25 0.71 -12.16
C SER A 38 8.37 0.69 -13.18
N ILE A 39 9.58 1.11 -12.79
CA ILE A 39 10.74 1.14 -13.67
C ILE A 39 11.25 -0.27 -13.92
N ALA A 40 11.43 -1.05 -12.85
CA ALA A 40 12.02 -2.39 -12.94
C ALA A 40 11.15 -3.33 -13.79
N THR A 41 9.82 -3.16 -13.75
CA THR A 41 8.90 -4.05 -14.47
C THR A 41 8.33 -3.42 -15.74
N ASN A 42 8.73 -2.18 -16.07
CA ASN A 42 8.17 -1.42 -17.20
C ASN A 42 6.64 -1.37 -17.13
N ASP A 43 6.11 -1.12 -15.93
CA ASP A 43 4.68 -1.16 -15.67
C ASP A 43 4.24 0.17 -15.04
N PRO A 44 3.47 0.99 -15.78
CA PRO A 44 3.02 2.28 -15.24
C PRO A 44 2.10 2.11 -14.03
N THR A 45 1.54 0.91 -13.81
CA THR A 45 0.71 0.61 -12.65
C THR A 45 1.50 -0.08 -11.53
N GLY A 46 2.81 -0.21 -11.66
CA GLY A 46 3.67 -0.97 -10.75
C GLY A 46 3.95 -0.28 -9.42
N HIS A 47 2.95 0.36 -8.83
CA HIS A 47 3.03 0.90 -7.47
C HIS A 47 3.12 -0.26 -6.47
N ALA A 48 3.71 0.01 -5.31
CA ALA A 48 3.89 -1.02 -4.27
C ALA A 48 2.59 -1.75 -3.95
N GLU A 49 1.49 -1.01 -3.83
CA GLU A 49 0.18 -1.57 -3.50
C GLU A 49 -0.31 -2.54 -4.58
N ILE A 50 -0.16 -2.18 -5.86
CA ILE A 50 -0.57 -3.04 -6.97
C ILE A 50 0.29 -4.30 -7.01
N CYS A 51 1.60 -4.16 -6.82
CA CYS A 51 2.50 -5.31 -6.79
C CYS A 51 2.11 -6.31 -5.69
N VAL A 52 1.78 -5.78 -4.52
CA VAL A 52 1.36 -6.58 -3.37
C VAL A 52 0.04 -7.31 -3.65
N LEU A 53 -0.95 -6.61 -4.22
CA LEU A 53 -2.24 -7.22 -4.54
C LEU A 53 -2.09 -8.36 -5.54
N ARG A 54 -1.27 -8.16 -6.57
CA ARG A 54 -1.00 -9.21 -7.58
C ARG A 54 -0.33 -10.42 -6.96
N ALA A 55 0.70 -10.19 -6.13
CA ALA A 55 1.42 -11.28 -5.48
C ALA A 55 0.52 -12.06 -4.53
N ALA A 56 -0.27 -11.38 -3.72
CA ALA A 56 -1.17 -12.02 -2.77
C ALA A 56 -2.28 -12.80 -3.48
N GLY A 57 -2.84 -12.22 -4.55
CA GLY A 57 -3.87 -12.89 -5.34
C GLY A 57 -3.36 -14.19 -5.96
N ARG A 58 -2.14 -14.17 -6.49
CA ARG A 58 -1.52 -15.38 -7.04
C ARG A 58 -1.26 -16.43 -5.95
N LYS A 59 -0.76 -15.98 -4.79
CA LYS A 59 -0.46 -16.87 -3.68
C LYS A 59 -1.71 -17.57 -3.15
N LEU A 60 -2.82 -16.84 -3.01
CA LEU A 60 -4.07 -17.36 -2.46
C LEU A 60 -5.00 -17.95 -3.52
N GLY A 61 -4.74 -17.71 -4.80
CA GLY A 61 -5.62 -18.12 -5.88
C GLY A 61 -6.97 -17.41 -5.83
N ASN A 62 -7.01 -16.17 -5.37
CA ASN A 62 -8.24 -15.41 -5.21
C ASN A 62 -7.97 -13.93 -5.47
N TYR A 63 -8.84 -13.27 -6.22
CA TYR A 63 -8.72 -11.83 -6.46
C TYR A 63 -9.27 -10.98 -5.30
N ARG A 64 -10.02 -11.57 -4.40
CA ARG A 64 -10.50 -10.92 -3.17
C ARG A 64 -9.68 -11.38 -1.99
N LEU A 65 -9.34 -10.45 -1.11
CA LEU A 65 -8.44 -10.67 0.01
C LEU A 65 -9.11 -10.19 1.31
N PRO A 66 -10.28 -10.77 1.67
CA PRO A 66 -11.08 -10.27 2.79
C PRO A 66 -10.32 -10.42 4.11
N GLY A 67 -10.59 -9.51 5.04
CA GLY A 67 -10.00 -9.54 6.37
C GLY A 67 -8.55 -9.08 6.43
N SER A 68 -7.93 -8.76 5.30
CA SER A 68 -6.52 -8.37 5.24
C SER A 68 -6.31 -6.90 5.61
N THR A 69 -5.08 -6.59 6.03
CA THR A 69 -4.64 -5.23 6.33
C THR A 69 -3.44 -4.88 5.46
N LEU A 70 -3.52 -3.72 4.80
CA LEU A 70 -2.41 -3.16 4.04
C LEU A 70 -1.70 -2.11 4.89
N TYR A 71 -0.39 -2.25 5.02
CA TYR A 71 0.49 -1.23 5.56
C TYR A 71 1.29 -0.65 4.40
N VAL A 72 1.18 0.65 4.18
CA VAL A 72 1.86 1.34 3.09
C VAL A 72 2.46 2.64 3.61
N THR A 73 3.64 3.00 3.10
CA THR A 73 4.37 4.16 3.64
C THR A 73 3.76 5.49 3.25
N LEU A 74 3.07 5.54 2.11
CA LEU A 74 2.43 6.76 1.61
C LEU A 74 0.96 6.48 1.30
N GLU A 75 0.09 7.45 1.55
CA GLU A 75 -1.34 7.36 1.23
C GLU A 75 -1.55 6.92 -0.22
N PRO A 76 -2.38 5.88 -0.46
CA PRO A 76 -2.63 5.40 -1.83
C PRO A 76 -3.20 6.47 -2.75
N CYS A 77 -2.78 6.44 -4.02
CA CYS A 77 -3.34 7.26 -5.08
C CYS A 77 -4.70 6.71 -5.54
N PRO A 78 -5.44 7.43 -6.42
CA PRO A 78 -6.75 6.96 -6.86
C PRO A 78 -6.74 5.56 -7.50
N MET A 79 -5.74 5.26 -8.32
CA MET A 79 -5.61 3.94 -8.94
C MET A 79 -5.50 2.84 -7.89
N CYS A 80 -4.60 3.03 -6.92
CA CYS A 80 -4.38 2.05 -5.86
C CYS A 80 -5.58 1.95 -4.92
N ALA A 81 -6.18 3.07 -4.56
CA ALA A 81 -7.37 3.08 -3.71
C ALA A 81 -8.51 2.27 -4.34
N GLY A 82 -8.74 2.46 -5.64
CA GLY A 82 -9.73 1.69 -6.38
C GLY A 82 -9.42 0.19 -6.37
N ALA A 83 -8.16 -0.16 -6.59
CA ALA A 83 -7.73 -1.56 -6.58
C ALA A 83 -7.92 -2.20 -5.20
N LEU A 84 -7.63 -1.46 -4.13
CA LEU A 84 -7.79 -1.94 -2.75
C LEU A 84 -9.27 -2.21 -2.43
N VAL A 85 -10.16 -1.36 -2.91
CA VAL A 85 -11.61 -1.56 -2.76
C VAL A 85 -12.06 -2.82 -3.51
N HIS A 86 -11.60 -2.99 -4.75
CA HIS A 86 -11.92 -4.20 -5.54
C HIS A 86 -11.41 -5.48 -4.88
N ALA A 87 -10.25 -5.42 -4.23
CA ALA A 87 -9.67 -6.55 -3.54
C ALA A 87 -10.31 -6.85 -2.18
N ARG A 88 -11.19 -5.99 -1.70
CA ARG A 88 -11.89 -6.15 -0.41
C ARG A 88 -10.93 -6.11 0.79
N ILE A 89 -9.88 -5.29 0.71
CA ILE A 89 -8.97 -5.07 1.83
C ILE A 89 -9.77 -4.48 3.00
N ALA A 90 -9.60 -5.04 4.20
CA ALA A 90 -10.39 -4.63 5.36
C ALA A 90 -9.87 -3.35 6.01
N ARG A 91 -8.54 -3.16 6.05
CA ARG A 91 -7.91 -2.00 6.69
C ARG A 91 -6.75 -1.50 5.84
N ILE A 92 -6.60 -0.18 5.81
CA ILE A 92 -5.47 0.49 5.17
C ILE A 92 -4.81 1.37 6.22
N VAL A 93 -3.52 1.12 6.47
CA VAL A 93 -2.70 1.92 7.39
C VAL A 93 -1.59 2.57 6.58
N PHE A 94 -1.55 3.90 6.51
CA PHE A 94 -0.52 4.59 5.75
C PHE A 94 0.31 5.51 6.66
N GLY A 95 1.59 5.62 6.36
CA GLY A 95 2.53 6.36 7.19
C GLY A 95 2.42 7.87 6.99
N ALA A 96 2.29 8.31 5.76
CA ALA A 96 2.24 9.74 5.43
C ALA A 96 1.08 10.04 4.50
N ALA A 97 0.42 11.18 4.73
CA ALA A 97 -0.60 11.68 3.80
C ALA A 97 0.07 12.21 2.53
N ASP A 98 -0.61 12.08 1.41
CA ASP A 98 -0.15 12.63 0.14
C ASP A 98 -1.04 13.82 -0.23
N PRO A 99 -0.57 15.06 -0.04
CA PRO A 99 -1.37 16.24 -0.34
C PRO A 99 -1.55 16.51 -1.84
N ARG A 100 -0.85 15.76 -2.69
CA ARG A 100 -0.94 15.95 -4.15
C ARG A 100 -1.89 14.97 -4.82
N ALA A 101 -1.91 13.72 -4.38
CA ALA A 101 -2.66 12.67 -5.05
C ALA A 101 -3.28 11.64 -4.11
N GLY A 102 -3.28 11.88 -2.79
CA GLY A 102 -3.82 10.93 -1.82
C GLY A 102 -5.33 10.73 -1.98
N ALA A 103 -5.75 9.48 -1.99
CA ALA A 103 -7.14 9.10 -2.26
C ALA A 103 -7.84 8.45 -1.07
N CYS A 104 -7.24 8.54 0.12
CA CYS A 104 -7.81 8.05 1.37
C CYS A 104 -8.10 9.21 2.32
N GLY A 105 -8.49 10.36 1.78
CA GLY A 105 -8.94 11.52 2.51
C GLY A 105 -8.20 12.83 2.25
N SER A 106 -6.98 12.81 1.68
CA SER A 106 -6.19 14.03 1.50
C SER A 106 -6.66 14.90 0.33
N VAL A 107 -6.73 14.32 -0.88
CA VAL A 107 -7.20 15.03 -2.09
C VAL A 107 -8.50 14.42 -2.56
N PHE A 108 -8.56 13.10 -2.61
CA PHE A 108 -9.72 12.32 -2.95
C PHE A 108 -10.12 11.48 -1.76
N ASP A 109 -11.37 11.06 -1.70
CA ASP A 109 -11.86 10.16 -0.64
C ASP A 109 -12.61 9.01 -1.32
N LEU A 110 -11.84 8.08 -1.89
CA LEU A 110 -12.36 6.99 -2.70
C LEU A 110 -12.57 5.70 -1.93
N VAL A 111 -12.07 5.62 -0.69
CA VAL A 111 -12.23 4.44 0.16
C VAL A 111 -13.48 4.64 1.01
N PRO A 112 -14.49 3.76 0.90
CA PRO A 112 -15.72 3.91 1.68
C PRO A 112 -15.50 3.88 3.18
N VAL A 113 -16.38 4.53 3.94
CA VAL A 113 -16.30 4.56 5.40
C VAL A 113 -16.40 3.16 6.03
N SER A 114 -16.90 2.17 5.28
CA SER A 114 -16.91 0.78 5.73
C SER A 114 -15.51 0.19 5.85
N TYR A 115 -14.52 0.81 5.20
CA TYR A 115 -13.12 0.45 5.32
C TYR A 115 -12.49 1.27 6.43
N THR A 116 -11.62 0.64 7.21
CA THR A 116 -10.82 1.35 8.21
C THR A 116 -9.52 1.77 7.57
N HIS A 117 -9.25 3.08 7.54
CA HIS A 117 -7.96 3.57 7.10
C HIS A 117 -7.39 4.49 8.18
N LEU A 118 -6.16 4.24 8.59
CA LEU A 118 -5.52 4.89 9.71
C LEU A 118 -4.21 5.55 9.26
N ARG A 119 -3.91 6.70 9.86
CA ARG A 119 -2.62 7.36 9.69
C ARG A 119 -1.73 6.95 10.85
N ALA A 120 -0.50 6.55 10.53
CA ALA A 120 0.51 6.22 11.53
C ALA A 120 1.36 7.46 11.79
N HIS A 121 0.85 8.40 12.57
CA HIS A 121 1.50 9.70 12.78
C HIS A 121 2.92 9.59 13.33
N GLU A 122 3.15 8.67 14.26
CA GLU A 122 4.47 8.45 14.83
C GLU A 122 5.43 7.98 13.75
N THR A 123 4.95 7.18 12.84
CA THR A 123 5.74 6.68 11.71
C THR A 123 6.07 7.80 10.74
N GLU A 124 5.14 8.74 10.52
CA GLU A 124 5.40 9.91 9.67
C GLU A 124 6.59 10.70 10.19
N ALA A 125 6.66 10.93 11.48
CA ALA A 125 7.76 11.66 12.09
C ALA A 125 9.09 10.93 11.83
N ASP A 126 9.09 9.61 11.91
CA ASP A 126 10.28 8.81 11.72
C ASP A 126 10.74 8.76 10.27
N LEU A 127 9.83 8.98 9.32
CA LEU A 127 10.18 9.01 7.90
C LEU A 127 11.07 10.18 7.54
N GLY A 128 11.02 11.26 8.30
CA GLY A 128 11.79 12.45 7.99
C GLY A 128 11.38 13.10 6.68
N CYS A 129 10.17 12.85 6.26
CA CYS A 129 9.64 13.34 4.99
C CYS A 129 9.23 14.78 5.04
#